data_ed1f9f5922bbc1a3b5afa7ebe3463b0e
#
_entry.id   ed1f9f5922bbc1a3b5afa7ebe3463b0e
#
_cell.length_a   1.000
_cell.length_b   1.000
_cell.length_c   1.000
_cell.angle_alpha   90.00
_cell.angle_beta   90.00
_cell.angle_gamma   90.00
#
_symmetry.space_group_name_H-M   'P 1'
#
loop_
_entity.id
_entity.type
_entity.pdbx_description
1 polymer ?
#
loop_
_entity_poly.entity_id
_entity_poly.type
_entity_poly.pdbx_seq_one_letter_code
_entity_poly.pdbx_strand_id
1 'polypeptide(L)'
;MNAELLPAPPRKPRRDPKYKPDFKPHNLRDAALALGRTLCEYALLIRLHRPIGIWLLMWPAMWALWIAGQGRPDQKLLLIYLAGIFVMRSAGCVINDYADRDFDPRVERTRDRPLAARRVASGEAIAIFIVLGLIATWLAMQLDPLARLYAAAGGLLAVTYPWLKRYVYLPQFYLGVAFGWSIPMAFAAITGEVPRIAWLLLAAVVLWAAVYDTMYAMVDRRDDLRVGIKSTAILFGDADRVIIGVMQVMALLALWLAGDEAELGLWYRSGLAAGAMFFVYQQWLIRDREPDACFRAFNNNHYFGLVVFVGLALDYLY
;
A
#
# COMPACT_ATOMS: atom_id res chain seq x y z
N MET A 1 12.66 29.04 -31.22
CA MET A 1 13.67 27.96 -31.18
C MET A 1 12.91 26.66 -31.17
N ASN A 2 12.83 25.99 -32.32
CA ASN A 2 11.99 24.80 -32.54
C ASN A 2 12.59 23.61 -31.80
N ALA A 3 11.86 23.05 -30.84
CA ALA A 3 12.20 21.77 -30.24
C ALA A 3 11.86 20.68 -31.26
N GLU A 4 12.88 20.12 -31.90
CA GLU A 4 12.74 18.90 -32.72
C GLU A 4 12.27 17.75 -31.83
N LEU A 5 11.06 17.30 -32.10
CA LEU A 5 10.48 16.09 -31.55
C LEU A 5 11.32 14.89 -32.03
N LEU A 6 12.09 14.29 -31.15
CA LEU A 6 12.76 13.02 -31.40
C LEU A 6 11.73 11.99 -31.91
N PRO A 7 12.06 11.20 -32.93
CA PRO A 7 11.16 10.19 -33.48
C PRO A 7 10.89 9.14 -32.39
N ALA A 8 9.62 8.78 -32.24
CA ALA A 8 9.19 7.74 -31.30
C ALA A 8 9.96 6.42 -31.55
N PRO A 9 10.42 5.71 -30.52
CA PRO A 9 11.12 4.44 -30.70
C PRO A 9 10.24 3.44 -31.45
N PRO A 10 10.84 2.53 -32.26
CA PRO A 10 10.10 1.59 -33.08
C PRO A 10 9.18 0.73 -32.21
N ARG A 11 7.89 0.72 -32.55
CA ARG A 11 6.88 -0.10 -31.86
C ARG A 11 7.25 -1.57 -32.02
N LYS A 12 7.52 -2.26 -30.90
CA LYS A 12 7.58 -3.73 -30.91
C LYS A 12 6.28 -4.26 -31.52
N PRO A 13 6.33 -5.31 -32.37
CA PRO A 13 5.15 -5.82 -33.04
C PRO A 13 4.06 -6.16 -32.00
N ARG A 14 2.86 -5.61 -32.20
CA ARG A 14 1.67 -5.92 -31.40
C ARG A 14 1.42 -7.42 -31.52
N ARG A 15 1.61 -8.18 -30.44
CA ARG A 15 1.08 -9.55 -30.38
C ARG A 15 -0.44 -9.45 -30.53
N ASP A 16 -0.99 -10.29 -31.42
CA ASP A 16 -2.41 -10.36 -31.71
C ASP A 16 -3.21 -10.47 -30.40
N PRO A 17 -4.22 -9.58 -30.17
CA PRO A 17 -5.05 -9.64 -28.96
C PRO A 17 -5.80 -10.96 -28.76
N LYS A 18 -5.93 -11.78 -29.81
CA LYS A 18 -6.59 -13.10 -29.76
C LYS A 18 -5.63 -14.24 -29.47
N TYR A 19 -4.32 -14.00 -29.34
CA TYR A 19 -3.36 -15.04 -29.04
C TYR A 19 -3.34 -15.35 -27.53
N LYS A 20 -4.37 -16.06 -27.04
CA LYS A 20 -4.16 -17.11 -26.07
C LYS A 20 -3.62 -18.28 -26.90
N PRO A 21 -2.40 -18.77 -26.67
CA PRO A 21 -2.03 -20.05 -27.24
C PRO A 21 -3.07 -21.05 -26.71
N ASP A 22 -3.86 -21.65 -27.60
CA ASP A 22 -4.68 -22.83 -27.33
C ASP A 22 -3.72 -23.99 -27.02
N PHE A 23 -3.00 -23.84 -25.90
CA PHE A 23 -2.09 -24.85 -25.40
C PHE A 23 -2.96 -25.95 -24.77
N LYS A 24 -3.45 -26.88 -25.62
CA LYS A 24 -4.00 -28.12 -25.14
C LYS A 24 -2.80 -28.99 -24.72
N PRO A 25 -2.64 -29.23 -23.40
CA PRO A 25 -1.53 -30.06 -22.94
C PRO A 25 -1.66 -31.46 -23.56
N HIS A 26 -0.63 -31.89 -24.27
CA HIS A 26 -0.60 -33.21 -24.90
C HIS A 26 -0.28 -34.31 -23.90
N ASN A 27 0.26 -33.97 -22.73
CA ASN A 27 0.62 -34.92 -21.67
C ASN A 27 0.59 -34.21 -20.28
N LEU A 28 0.72 -35.00 -19.21
CA LEU A 28 0.72 -34.52 -17.83
C LEU A 28 1.83 -33.52 -17.54
N ARG A 29 2.99 -33.64 -18.16
CA ARG A 29 4.14 -32.71 -17.99
C ARG A 29 3.81 -31.36 -18.57
N ASP A 30 3.19 -31.29 -19.73
CA ASP A 30 2.79 -30.05 -20.37
C ASP A 30 1.67 -29.36 -19.57
N ALA A 31 0.74 -30.15 -19.03
CA ALA A 31 -0.30 -29.63 -18.13
C ALA A 31 0.30 -29.00 -16.85
N ALA A 32 1.27 -29.68 -16.23
CA ALA A 32 1.95 -29.19 -15.05
C ALA A 32 2.75 -27.89 -15.33
N LEU A 33 3.42 -27.81 -16.48
CA LEU A 33 4.14 -26.61 -16.91
C LEU A 33 3.18 -25.45 -17.20
N ALA A 34 2.04 -25.70 -17.82
CA ALA A 34 1.01 -24.69 -18.06
C ALA A 34 0.43 -24.17 -16.74
N LEU A 35 0.10 -25.06 -15.81
CA LEU A 35 -0.37 -24.69 -14.48
C LEU A 35 0.67 -23.86 -13.72
N GLY A 36 1.94 -24.26 -13.74
CA GLY A 36 3.03 -23.52 -13.09
C GLY A 36 3.16 -22.09 -13.63
N ARG A 37 3.04 -21.91 -14.96
CA ARG A 37 3.04 -20.57 -15.58
C ARG A 37 1.85 -19.73 -15.12
N THR A 38 0.65 -20.30 -15.09
CA THR A 38 -0.57 -19.62 -14.63
C THR A 38 -0.43 -19.19 -13.16
N LEU A 39 0.05 -20.07 -12.29
CA LEU A 39 0.28 -19.75 -10.87
C LEU A 39 1.33 -18.63 -10.70
N CYS A 40 2.37 -18.62 -11.55
CA CYS A 40 3.36 -17.54 -11.55
C CYS A 40 2.73 -16.21 -11.94
N GLU A 41 1.86 -16.15 -12.96
CA GLU A 41 1.15 -14.93 -13.35
C GLU A 41 0.19 -14.46 -12.24
N TYR A 42 -0.47 -15.36 -11.52
CA TYR A 42 -1.30 -15.02 -10.37
C TYR A 42 -0.45 -14.49 -9.21
N ALA A 43 0.71 -15.08 -8.93
CA ALA A 43 1.66 -14.60 -7.94
C ALA A 43 2.18 -13.18 -8.27
N LEU A 44 2.40 -12.90 -9.57
CA LEU A 44 2.75 -11.56 -10.05
C LEU A 44 1.58 -10.57 -9.89
N LEU A 45 0.34 -11.00 -10.15
CA LEU A 45 -0.85 -10.17 -10.03
C LEU A 45 -1.10 -9.74 -8.59
N ILE A 46 -0.99 -10.66 -7.62
CA ILE A 46 -1.12 -10.35 -6.18
C ILE A 46 0.15 -9.74 -5.56
N ARG A 47 1.18 -9.49 -6.37
CA ARG A 47 2.42 -8.81 -5.96
C ARG A 47 3.26 -9.52 -4.90
N LEU A 48 3.31 -10.87 -4.89
CA LEU A 48 4.16 -11.64 -3.96
C LEU A 48 5.65 -11.25 -4.04
N HIS A 49 6.13 -10.87 -5.22
CA HIS A 49 7.52 -10.46 -5.46
C HIS A 49 7.85 -9.04 -4.96
N ARG A 50 6.85 -8.28 -4.47
CA ARG A 50 7.02 -6.89 -3.99
C ARG A 50 6.35 -6.72 -2.63
N PRO A 51 6.97 -7.19 -1.54
CA PRO A 51 6.35 -7.23 -0.21
C PRO A 51 6.19 -5.85 0.45
N ILE A 52 6.76 -4.78 -0.12
CA ILE A 52 6.73 -3.43 0.47
C ILE A 52 5.33 -3.00 0.92
N GLY A 53 4.29 -3.27 0.12
CA GLY A 53 2.93 -2.89 0.48
C GLY A 53 2.36 -3.70 1.65
N ILE A 54 2.87 -4.93 1.91
CA ILE A 54 2.52 -5.70 3.10
C ILE A 54 3.12 -5.04 4.34
N TRP A 55 4.41 -4.65 4.28
CA TRP A 55 5.09 -3.98 5.38
C TRP A 55 4.44 -2.65 5.75
N LEU A 56 4.06 -1.83 4.74
CA LEU A 56 3.42 -0.54 4.96
C LEU A 56 2.02 -0.65 5.58
N LEU A 57 1.29 -1.75 5.34
CA LEU A 57 0.03 -2.07 6.01
C LEU A 57 0.23 -2.69 7.40
N MET A 58 1.29 -3.47 7.55
CA MET A 58 1.54 -4.24 8.76
C MET A 58 1.95 -3.35 9.93
N TRP A 59 2.86 -2.38 9.72
CA TRP A 59 3.37 -1.57 10.82
C TRP A 59 2.27 -0.81 11.57
N PRO A 60 1.34 -0.09 10.90
CA PRO A 60 0.22 0.57 11.59
C PRO A 60 -0.65 -0.39 12.40
N ALA A 61 -0.92 -1.58 11.85
CA ALA A 61 -1.69 -2.60 12.55
C ALA A 61 -0.94 -3.11 13.79
N MET A 62 0.37 -3.34 13.68
CA MET A 62 1.20 -3.77 14.81
C MET A 62 1.26 -2.70 15.89
N TRP A 63 1.42 -1.40 15.53
CA TRP A 63 1.38 -0.32 16.51
C TRP A 63 0.06 -0.33 17.29
N ALA A 64 -1.06 -0.43 16.58
CA ALA A 64 -2.38 -0.43 17.22
C ALA A 64 -2.62 -1.66 18.09
N LEU A 65 -2.25 -2.86 17.62
CA LEU A 65 -2.39 -4.10 18.38
C LEU A 65 -1.55 -4.09 19.66
N TRP A 66 -0.32 -3.55 19.59
CA TRP A 66 0.55 -3.45 20.77
C TRP A 66 0.03 -2.44 21.79
N ILE A 67 -0.38 -1.26 21.32
CA ILE A 67 -0.91 -0.23 22.23
C ILE A 67 -2.24 -0.68 22.85
N ALA A 68 -3.19 -1.14 22.04
CA ALA A 68 -4.49 -1.60 22.53
C ALA A 68 -4.36 -2.83 23.47
N GLY A 69 -3.41 -3.74 23.16
CA GLY A 69 -3.13 -4.95 23.94
C GLY A 69 -2.09 -4.75 25.05
N GLN A 70 -1.67 -3.50 25.31
CA GLN A 70 -0.67 -3.16 26.35
C GLN A 70 0.58 -4.05 26.28
N GLY A 71 1.16 -4.16 25.07
CA GLY A 71 2.36 -4.94 24.79
C GLY A 71 2.14 -6.45 24.66
N ARG A 72 0.93 -6.95 24.88
CA ARG A 72 0.60 -8.39 24.89
C ARG A 72 -0.67 -8.69 24.09
N PRO A 73 -0.70 -8.41 22.76
CA PRO A 73 -1.87 -8.72 21.96
C PRO A 73 -2.15 -10.22 21.94
N ASP A 74 -3.42 -10.59 21.89
CA ASP A 74 -3.85 -11.98 21.76
C ASP A 74 -3.29 -12.61 20.46
N GLN A 75 -2.73 -13.83 20.57
CA GLN A 75 -2.05 -14.50 19.46
C GLN A 75 -3.00 -14.83 18.30
N LYS A 76 -4.25 -15.23 18.61
CA LYS A 76 -5.25 -15.51 17.57
C LYS A 76 -5.58 -14.24 16.81
N LEU A 77 -5.76 -13.13 17.52
CA LEU A 77 -6.04 -11.84 16.91
C LEU A 77 -4.87 -11.37 16.06
N LEU A 78 -3.63 -11.51 16.53
CA LEU A 78 -2.43 -11.21 15.77
C LEU A 78 -2.38 -12.00 14.45
N LEU A 79 -2.67 -13.29 14.47
CA LEU A 79 -2.70 -14.13 13.27
C LEU A 79 -3.81 -13.71 12.29
N ILE A 80 -5.00 -13.35 12.79
CA ILE A 80 -6.11 -12.84 11.97
C ILE A 80 -5.67 -11.55 11.25
N TYR A 81 -4.99 -10.63 11.96
CA TYR A 81 -4.53 -9.38 11.36
C TYR A 81 -3.43 -9.61 10.32
N LEU A 82 -2.42 -10.43 10.62
CA LEU A 82 -1.35 -10.75 9.67
C LEU A 82 -1.90 -11.41 8.39
N ALA A 83 -2.80 -12.40 8.54
CA ALA A 83 -3.48 -13.02 7.41
C ALA A 83 -4.35 -12.02 6.65
N GLY A 84 -5.13 -11.19 7.37
CA GLY A 84 -5.97 -10.15 6.79
C GLY A 84 -5.19 -9.12 5.99
N ILE A 85 -4.03 -8.66 6.50
CA ILE A 85 -3.13 -7.73 5.80
C ILE A 85 -2.65 -8.34 4.48
N PHE A 86 -2.18 -9.59 4.50
CA PHE A 86 -1.74 -10.29 3.30
C PHE A 86 -2.87 -10.41 2.27
N VAL A 87 -4.05 -10.85 2.70
CA VAL A 87 -5.23 -11.05 1.84
C VAL A 87 -5.72 -9.74 1.27
N MET A 88 -5.89 -8.71 2.13
CA MET A 88 -6.40 -7.40 1.71
C MET A 88 -5.41 -6.66 0.80
N ARG A 89 -4.08 -6.77 1.07
CA ARG A 89 -3.06 -6.23 0.19
C ARG A 89 -3.11 -6.89 -1.18
N SER A 90 -3.26 -8.21 -1.23
CA SER A 90 -3.38 -8.98 -2.47
C SER A 90 -4.64 -8.60 -3.24
N ALA A 91 -5.80 -8.55 -2.58
CA ALA A 91 -7.07 -8.13 -3.17
C ALA A 91 -6.99 -6.69 -3.71
N GLY A 92 -6.39 -5.77 -2.94
CA GLY A 92 -6.16 -4.39 -3.34
C GLY A 92 -5.30 -4.27 -4.60
N CYS A 93 -4.27 -5.11 -4.76
CA CYS A 93 -3.48 -5.14 -6.00
C CYS A 93 -4.31 -5.59 -7.19
N VAL A 94 -5.09 -6.66 -7.04
CA VAL A 94 -5.92 -7.22 -8.12
C VAL A 94 -6.96 -6.21 -8.59
N ILE A 95 -7.70 -5.59 -7.65
CA ILE A 95 -8.75 -4.63 -8.02
C ILE A 95 -8.17 -3.33 -8.58
N ASN A 96 -6.99 -2.90 -8.11
CA ASN A 96 -6.30 -1.75 -8.68
C ASN A 96 -5.82 -2.03 -10.11
N ASP A 97 -5.19 -3.18 -10.38
CA ASP A 97 -4.76 -3.57 -11.71
C ASP A 97 -5.97 -3.77 -12.66
N TYR A 98 -7.11 -4.28 -12.14
CA TYR A 98 -8.35 -4.37 -12.90
C TYR A 98 -8.92 -2.98 -13.26
N ALA A 99 -8.95 -2.07 -12.31
CA ALA A 99 -9.40 -0.71 -12.55
C ALA A 99 -8.51 0.00 -13.59
N ASP A 100 -7.20 -0.21 -13.53
CA ASP A 100 -6.21 0.46 -14.38
C ASP A 100 -5.88 -0.27 -15.69
N ARG A 101 -6.49 -1.40 -15.98
CA ARG A 101 -6.17 -2.29 -17.13
C ARG A 101 -6.11 -1.58 -18.50
N ASP A 102 -6.84 -0.46 -18.66
CA ASP A 102 -6.88 0.33 -19.89
C ASP A 102 -5.84 1.47 -19.90
N PHE A 103 -5.30 1.85 -18.74
CA PHE A 103 -4.29 2.89 -18.55
C PHE A 103 -2.87 2.32 -18.42
N ASP A 104 -2.71 1.26 -17.66
CA ASP A 104 -1.42 0.59 -17.38
C ASP A 104 -0.57 0.27 -18.64
N PRO A 105 -1.16 -0.13 -19.77
CA PRO A 105 -0.38 -0.37 -21.01
C PRO A 105 0.32 0.87 -21.57
N ARG A 106 -0.07 2.07 -21.13
CA ARG A 106 0.47 3.36 -21.61
C ARG A 106 1.56 3.91 -20.70
N VAL A 107 1.72 3.36 -19.51
CA VAL A 107 2.72 3.75 -18.49
C VAL A 107 3.87 2.75 -18.54
N GLU A 108 5.10 3.23 -18.68
CA GLU A 108 6.28 2.37 -18.89
C GLU A 108 6.46 1.32 -17.77
N ARG A 109 6.29 1.74 -16.51
CA ARG A 109 6.48 0.90 -15.33
C ARG A 109 5.41 -0.19 -15.17
N THR A 110 4.19 0.03 -15.69
CA THR A 110 3.02 -0.83 -15.45
C THR A 110 2.58 -1.64 -16.67
N ARG A 111 3.09 -1.33 -17.85
CA ARG A 111 2.73 -2.01 -19.11
C ARG A 111 2.93 -3.53 -19.12
N ASP A 112 3.88 -4.02 -18.31
CA ASP A 112 4.21 -5.44 -18.21
C ASP A 112 3.46 -6.17 -17.08
N ARG A 113 2.48 -5.50 -16.41
CA ARG A 113 1.60 -6.16 -15.44
C ARG A 113 0.76 -7.24 -16.11
N PRO A 114 0.41 -8.34 -15.40
CA PRO A 114 -0.33 -9.47 -15.99
C PRO A 114 -1.61 -9.08 -16.74
N LEU A 115 -2.43 -8.20 -16.17
CA LEU A 115 -3.65 -7.70 -16.82
C LEU A 115 -3.37 -6.73 -17.97
N ALA A 116 -2.47 -5.77 -17.78
CA ALA A 116 -2.08 -4.81 -18.82
C ALA A 116 -1.47 -5.50 -20.04
N ALA A 117 -0.63 -6.52 -19.80
CA ALA A 117 -0.01 -7.36 -20.83
C ALA A 117 -0.93 -8.48 -21.37
N ARG A 118 -2.18 -8.57 -20.86
CA ARG A 118 -3.17 -9.59 -21.23
C ARG A 118 -2.72 -11.03 -21.00
N ARG A 119 -1.83 -11.29 -20.04
CA ARG A 119 -1.41 -12.63 -19.63
C ARG A 119 -2.40 -13.27 -18.66
N VAL A 120 -3.19 -12.46 -17.95
CA VAL A 120 -4.33 -12.88 -17.12
C VAL A 120 -5.60 -12.24 -17.70
N ALA A 121 -6.68 -12.98 -17.79
CA ALA A 121 -7.96 -12.45 -18.25
C ALA A 121 -8.65 -11.64 -17.14
N SER A 122 -9.45 -10.64 -17.52
CA SER A 122 -10.21 -9.83 -16.55
C SER A 122 -11.15 -10.67 -15.67
N GLY A 123 -11.75 -11.73 -16.22
CA GLY A 123 -12.60 -12.66 -15.46
C GLY A 123 -11.82 -13.45 -14.41
N GLU A 124 -10.59 -13.89 -14.72
CA GLU A 124 -9.70 -14.57 -13.76
C GLU A 124 -9.30 -13.63 -12.62
N ALA A 125 -8.98 -12.37 -12.93
CA ALA A 125 -8.65 -11.37 -11.91
C ALA A 125 -9.84 -11.11 -10.98
N ILE A 126 -11.06 -10.97 -11.51
CA ILE A 126 -12.27 -10.80 -10.68
C ILE A 126 -12.52 -12.05 -9.83
N ALA A 127 -12.35 -13.26 -10.37
CA ALA A 127 -12.48 -14.49 -9.58
C ALA A 127 -11.49 -14.55 -8.41
N ILE A 128 -10.21 -14.19 -8.65
CA ILE A 128 -9.18 -14.09 -7.59
C ILE A 128 -9.58 -13.04 -6.55
N PHE A 129 -10.05 -11.87 -6.98
CA PHE A 129 -10.52 -10.82 -6.08
C PHE A 129 -11.68 -11.30 -5.19
N ILE A 130 -12.67 -12.00 -5.77
CA ILE A 130 -13.80 -12.55 -5.01
C ILE A 130 -13.32 -13.59 -3.99
N VAL A 131 -12.43 -14.52 -4.38
CA VAL A 131 -11.88 -15.52 -3.45
C VAL A 131 -11.15 -14.85 -2.29
N LEU A 132 -10.28 -13.87 -2.57
CA LEU A 132 -9.59 -13.11 -1.53
C LEU A 132 -10.58 -12.33 -0.63
N GLY A 133 -11.63 -11.76 -1.21
CA GLY A 133 -12.69 -11.09 -0.48
C GLY A 133 -13.47 -12.03 0.46
N LEU A 134 -13.77 -13.26 0.00
CA LEU A 134 -14.42 -14.28 0.84
C LEU A 134 -13.51 -14.70 2.01
N ILE A 135 -12.20 -14.88 1.76
CA ILE A 135 -11.23 -15.17 2.81
C ILE A 135 -11.16 -14.01 3.82
N ALA A 136 -11.09 -12.76 3.35
CA ALA A 136 -11.09 -11.58 4.21
C ALA A 136 -12.36 -11.49 5.06
N THR A 137 -13.52 -11.75 4.45
CA THR A 137 -14.81 -11.80 5.16
C THR A 137 -14.83 -12.90 6.23
N TRP A 138 -14.33 -14.10 5.91
CA TRP A 138 -14.23 -15.19 6.86
C TRP A 138 -13.33 -14.85 8.05
N LEU A 139 -12.18 -14.20 7.82
CA LEU A 139 -11.30 -13.71 8.88
C LEU A 139 -12.01 -12.65 9.73
N ALA A 140 -12.70 -11.69 9.11
CA ALA A 140 -13.42 -10.64 9.81
C ALA A 140 -14.57 -11.20 10.67
N MET A 141 -15.25 -12.28 10.23
CA MET A 141 -16.31 -12.92 11.01
C MET A 141 -15.84 -13.55 12.32
N GLN A 142 -14.52 -13.70 12.51
CA GLN A 142 -13.96 -14.19 13.77
C GLN A 142 -13.71 -13.07 14.79
N LEU A 143 -13.91 -11.80 14.41
CA LEU A 143 -13.76 -10.63 15.27
C LEU A 143 -15.08 -10.30 15.99
N ASP A 144 -15.02 -9.43 16.98
CA ASP A 144 -16.17 -8.90 17.68
C ASP A 144 -17.06 -8.03 16.78
N PRO A 145 -18.37 -7.85 17.11
CA PRO A 145 -19.31 -7.12 16.27
C PRO A 145 -18.85 -5.72 15.86
N LEU A 146 -18.25 -4.95 16.78
CA LEU A 146 -17.75 -3.61 16.47
C LEU A 146 -16.57 -3.67 15.49
N ALA A 147 -15.61 -4.57 15.73
CA ALA A 147 -14.48 -4.76 14.81
C ALA A 147 -14.92 -5.24 13.43
N ARG A 148 -15.98 -6.07 13.33
CA ARG A 148 -16.59 -6.46 12.05
C ARG A 148 -17.15 -5.26 11.28
N LEU A 149 -17.80 -4.32 11.97
CA LEU A 149 -18.28 -3.09 11.35
C LEU A 149 -17.13 -2.28 10.75
N TYR A 150 -16.03 -2.12 11.50
CA TYR A 150 -14.81 -1.46 10.99
C TYR A 150 -14.19 -2.25 9.83
N ALA A 151 -14.17 -3.58 9.87
CA ALA A 151 -13.66 -4.40 8.78
C ALA A 151 -14.49 -4.20 7.49
N ALA A 152 -15.81 -4.14 7.59
CA ALA A 152 -16.69 -3.87 6.46
C ALA A 152 -16.43 -2.48 5.86
N ALA A 153 -16.28 -1.44 6.70
CA ALA A 153 -15.91 -0.10 6.25
C ALA A 153 -14.54 -0.08 5.58
N GLY A 154 -13.54 -0.79 6.13
CA GLY A 154 -12.21 -0.95 5.52
C GLY A 154 -12.26 -1.63 4.16
N GLY A 155 -13.10 -2.65 4.00
CA GLY A 155 -13.36 -3.30 2.71
C GLY A 155 -13.91 -2.34 1.67
N LEU A 156 -14.86 -1.48 2.06
CA LEU A 156 -15.43 -0.45 1.18
C LEU A 156 -14.36 0.56 0.75
N LEU A 157 -13.53 1.03 1.69
CA LEU A 157 -12.40 1.93 1.39
C LEU A 157 -11.43 1.30 0.39
N ALA A 158 -11.07 0.03 0.58
CA ALA A 158 -10.14 -0.68 -0.29
C ALA A 158 -10.71 -0.86 -1.71
N VAL A 159 -12.00 -1.12 -1.85
CA VAL A 159 -12.66 -1.30 -3.15
C VAL A 159 -12.79 0.02 -3.89
N THR A 160 -13.09 1.13 -3.22
CA THR A 160 -13.36 2.43 -3.86
C THR A 160 -12.09 3.19 -4.23
N TYR A 161 -10.97 2.97 -3.53
CA TYR A 161 -9.69 3.66 -3.74
C TYR A 161 -9.22 3.72 -5.21
N PRO A 162 -9.20 2.60 -5.99
CA PRO A 162 -8.59 2.61 -7.33
C PRO A 162 -9.25 3.59 -8.31
N TRP A 163 -10.50 3.95 -8.09
CA TRP A 163 -11.21 4.88 -8.98
C TRP A 163 -11.00 6.35 -8.61
N LEU A 164 -10.61 6.65 -7.35
CA LEU A 164 -10.49 8.02 -6.84
C LEU A 164 -9.47 8.87 -7.59
N LYS A 165 -8.35 8.31 -8.04
CA LYS A 165 -7.31 9.03 -8.80
C LYS A 165 -7.79 9.61 -10.15
N ARG A 166 -8.99 9.24 -10.59
CA ARG A 166 -9.62 9.80 -11.79
C ARG A 166 -10.38 11.08 -11.51
N TYR A 167 -10.80 11.27 -10.26
CA TYR A 167 -11.67 12.36 -9.85
C TYR A 167 -10.98 13.39 -8.98
N VAL A 168 -10.12 12.97 -8.06
CA VAL A 168 -9.49 13.82 -7.07
C VAL A 168 -7.96 13.86 -7.22
N TYR A 169 -7.35 14.99 -6.79
CA TYR A 169 -5.88 15.16 -6.78
C TYR A 169 -5.21 14.66 -5.49
N LEU A 170 -5.98 14.25 -4.50
CA LEU A 170 -5.51 13.78 -3.19
C LEU A 170 -5.82 12.30 -2.93
N PRO A 171 -5.65 11.37 -3.92
CA PRO A 171 -5.92 9.96 -3.71
C PRO A 171 -5.00 9.35 -2.65
N GLN A 172 -3.83 9.93 -2.41
CA GLN A 172 -2.83 9.50 -1.42
C GLN A 172 -3.34 9.58 0.02
N PHE A 173 -4.12 10.61 0.33
CA PHE A 173 -4.76 10.73 1.65
C PHE A 173 -5.85 9.68 1.86
N TYR A 174 -6.64 9.39 0.82
CA TYR A 174 -7.62 8.33 0.89
C TYR A 174 -6.96 6.95 1.04
N LEU A 175 -5.84 6.72 0.32
CA LEU A 175 -5.01 5.54 0.52
C LEU A 175 -4.55 5.43 1.98
N GLY A 176 -4.12 6.55 2.56
CA GLY A 176 -3.72 6.62 3.96
C GLY A 176 -4.82 6.20 4.92
N VAL A 177 -6.06 6.66 4.69
CA VAL A 177 -7.22 6.21 5.47
C VAL A 177 -7.43 4.70 5.28
N ALA A 178 -7.41 4.18 4.05
CA ALA A 178 -7.60 2.76 3.79
C ALA A 178 -6.48 1.90 4.43
N PHE A 179 -5.22 2.35 4.38
CA PHE A 179 -4.06 1.63 4.95
C PHE A 179 -4.04 1.70 6.49
N GLY A 180 -4.41 2.84 7.06
CA GLY A 180 -4.50 3.02 8.51
C GLY A 180 -5.77 2.45 9.14
N TRP A 181 -6.74 1.98 8.34
CA TRP A 181 -8.05 1.57 8.86
C TRP A 181 -8.00 0.35 9.77
N SER A 182 -6.91 -0.43 9.71
CA SER A 182 -6.62 -1.50 10.67
C SER A 182 -6.47 -1.01 12.10
N ILE A 183 -6.15 0.29 12.31
CA ILE A 183 -5.95 0.89 13.63
C ILE A 183 -7.26 0.95 14.43
N PRO A 184 -8.31 1.68 14.01
CA PRO A 184 -9.57 1.70 14.73
C PRO A 184 -10.19 0.30 14.84
N MET A 185 -9.99 -0.57 13.85
CA MET A 185 -10.41 -1.96 13.89
C MET A 185 -9.70 -2.74 15.01
N ALA A 186 -8.39 -2.50 15.25
CA ALA A 186 -7.61 -3.18 16.28
C ALA A 186 -8.08 -2.77 17.69
N PHE A 187 -8.29 -1.48 17.92
CA PHE A 187 -8.84 -1.00 19.20
C PHE A 187 -10.25 -1.57 19.41
N ALA A 188 -11.12 -1.51 18.42
CA ALA A 188 -12.46 -2.10 18.50
C ALA A 188 -12.42 -3.59 18.85
N ALA A 189 -11.44 -4.36 18.33
CA ALA A 189 -11.32 -5.79 18.56
C ALA A 189 -10.75 -6.14 19.94
N ILE A 190 -9.93 -5.26 20.55
CA ILE A 190 -9.26 -5.54 21.82
C ILE A 190 -9.99 -4.90 23.00
N THR A 191 -10.38 -3.61 22.84
CA THR A 191 -10.96 -2.82 23.93
C THR A 191 -12.49 -2.71 23.85
N GLY A 192 -13.09 -3.11 22.73
CA GLY A 192 -14.53 -2.95 22.50
C GLY A 192 -14.96 -1.51 22.20
N GLU A 193 -14.03 -0.59 22.04
CA GLU A 193 -14.26 0.81 21.72
C GLU A 193 -13.14 1.38 20.81
N VAL A 194 -13.31 2.59 20.30
CA VAL A 194 -12.30 3.28 19.50
C VAL A 194 -11.94 4.61 20.16
N PRO A 195 -10.96 4.62 21.07
CA PRO A 195 -10.58 5.78 21.84
C PRO A 195 -9.85 6.83 20.97
N ARG A 196 -9.63 8.02 21.53
CA ARG A 196 -8.96 9.14 20.85
C ARG A 196 -7.61 8.77 20.29
N ILE A 197 -6.81 7.97 20.99
CA ILE A 197 -5.49 7.51 20.55
C ILE A 197 -5.54 6.76 19.20
N ALA A 198 -6.59 5.97 18.95
CA ALA A 198 -6.77 5.30 17.67
C ALA A 198 -6.87 6.29 16.50
N TRP A 199 -7.56 7.41 16.71
CA TRP A 199 -7.70 8.47 15.71
C TRP A 199 -6.41 9.29 15.52
N LEU A 200 -5.63 9.51 16.59
CA LEU A 200 -4.30 10.13 16.50
C LEU A 200 -3.34 9.25 15.69
N LEU A 201 -3.31 7.96 15.95
CA LEU A 201 -2.52 6.99 15.18
C LEU A 201 -2.97 6.95 13.71
N LEU A 202 -4.28 6.92 13.46
CA LEU A 202 -4.81 6.98 12.11
C LEU A 202 -4.37 8.25 11.38
N ALA A 203 -4.46 9.42 12.03
CA ALA A 203 -4.03 10.68 11.45
C ALA A 203 -2.53 10.65 11.09
N ALA A 204 -1.68 10.11 11.98
CA ALA A 204 -0.25 9.92 11.71
C ALA A 204 -0.02 9.03 10.49
N VAL A 205 -0.76 7.93 10.37
CA VAL A 205 -0.64 6.99 9.24
C VAL A 205 -1.16 7.60 7.94
N VAL A 206 -2.23 8.39 7.98
CA VAL A 206 -2.73 9.12 6.80
C VAL A 206 -1.67 10.08 6.25
N LEU A 207 -1.03 10.84 7.13
CA LEU A 207 0.06 11.75 6.75
C LEU A 207 1.27 10.97 6.22
N TRP A 208 1.68 9.92 6.91
CA TRP A 208 2.79 9.07 6.48
C TRP A 208 2.51 8.37 5.14
N ALA A 209 1.29 7.88 4.94
CA ALA A 209 0.89 7.28 3.66
C ALA A 209 0.91 8.32 2.53
N ALA A 210 0.42 9.54 2.78
CA ALA A 210 0.50 10.62 1.81
C ALA A 210 1.97 10.96 1.47
N VAL A 211 2.89 10.91 2.44
CA VAL A 211 4.33 11.09 2.22
C VAL A 211 4.88 10.05 1.26
N TYR A 212 4.80 8.75 1.62
CA TYR A 212 5.44 7.72 0.81
C TYR A 212 4.75 7.53 -0.55
N ASP A 213 3.45 7.69 -0.64
CA ASP A 213 2.74 7.53 -1.91
C ASP A 213 2.92 8.76 -2.82
N THR A 214 3.18 9.96 -2.25
CA THR A 214 3.63 11.10 -3.05
C THR A 214 5.02 10.86 -3.63
N MET A 215 5.98 10.32 -2.85
CA MET A 215 7.29 9.92 -3.36
C MET A 215 7.17 8.87 -4.48
N TYR A 216 6.23 7.94 -4.34
CA TYR A 216 5.93 6.96 -5.39
C TYR A 216 5.31 7.60 -6.63
N ALA A 217 4.39 8.55 -6.47
CA ALA A 217 3.80 9.30 -7.57
C ALA A 217 4.82 10.21 -8.29
N MET A 218 5.88 10.66 -7.62
CA MET A 218 6.98 11.40 -8.27
C MET A 218 7.71 10.55 -9.32
N VAL A 219 7.76 9.23 -9.15
CA VAL A 219 8.35 8.29 -10.13
C VAL A 219 7.61 8.34 -11.46
N ASP A 220 6.27 8.35 -11.40
CA ASP A 220 5.40 8.25 -12.57
C ASP A 220 4.92 9.63 -13.09
N ARG A 221 5.35 10.74 -12.47
CA ARG A 221 4.83 12.09 -12.73
C ARG A 221 4.76 12.46 -14.21
N ARG A 222 5.79 12.11 -15.00
CA ARG A 222 5.83 12.43 -16.44
C ARG A 222 4.78 11.66 -17.24
N ASP A 223 4.56 10.41 -16.89
CA ASP A 223 3.59 9.54 -17.55
C ASP A 223 2.17 9.88 -17.11
N ASP A 224 1.96 10.14 -15.81
CA ASP A 224 0.67 10.53 -15.22
C ASP A 224 0.12 11.81 -15.87
N LEU A 225 0.99 12.81 -16.10
CA LEU A 225 0.62 14.04 -16.84
C LEU A 225 0.16 13.75 -18.28
N ARG A 226 0.79 12.76 -18.97
CA ARG A 226 0.44 12.40 -20.36
C ARG A 226 -0.89 11.64 -20.45
N VAL A 227 -1.23 10.84 -19.44
CA VAL A 227 -2.46 10.02 -19.45
C VAL A 227 -3.60 10.66 -18.65
N GLY A 228 -3.37 11.82 -18.02
CA GLY A 228 -4.39 12.59 -17.30
C GLY A 228 -4.75 12.00 -15.91
N ILE A 229 -3.85 11.22 -15.30
CA ILE A 229 -4.00 10.72 -13.94
C ILE A 229 -3.67 11.85 -12.96
N LYS A 230 -4.47 11.95 -11.89
CA LYS A 230 -4.30 12.95 -10.84
C LYS A 230 -3.53 12.36 -9.66
N SER A 231 -2.57 13.14 -9.11
CA SER A 231 -1.79 12.74 -7.94
C SER A 231 -1.32 13.96 -7.14
N THR A 232 -0.91 13.75 -5.87
CA THR A 232 -0.28 14.77 -5.04
C THR A 232 1.03 15.27 -5.65
N ALA A 233 1.80 14.42 -6.30
CA ALA A 233 3.04 14.83 -6.98
C ALA A 233 2.76 15.87 -8.08
N ILE A 234 1.64 15.76 -8.79
CA ILE A 234 1.22 16.74 -9.78
C ILE A 234 0.68 18.00 -9.10
N LEU A 235 -0.18 17.84 -8.08
CA LEU A 235 -0.82 18.95 -7.36
C LEU A 235 0.20 19.85 -6.67
N PHE A 236 1.20 19.26 -6.01
CA PHE A 236 2.19 19.99 -5.23
C PHE A 236 3.25 20.66 -6.11
N GLY A 237 3.42 20.21 -7.35
CA GLY A 237 4.36 20.82 -8.28
C GLY A 237 5.77 20.88 -7.69
N ASP A 238 6.37 22.09 -7.72
CA ASP A 238 7.73 22.30 -7.20
C ASP A 238 7.79 22.39 -5.67
N ALA A 239 6.63 22.55 -5.00
CA ALA A 239 6.54 22.54 -3.54
C ALA A 239 6.48 21.13 -2.92
N ASP A 240 6.49 20.08 -3.73
CA ASP A 240 6.33 18.69 -3.33
C ASP A 240 7.24 18.29 -2.15
N ARG A 241 8.54 18.64 -2.21
CA ARG A 241 9.53 18.32 -1.17
C ARG A 241 9.22 19.01 0.17
N VAL A 242 8.84 20.28 0.11
CA VAL A 242 8.49 21.07 1.32
C VAL A 242 7.23 20.50 1.95
N ILE A 243 6.21 20.22 1.14
CA ILE A 243 4.94 19.66 1.62
C ILE A 243 5.16 18.27 2.22
N ILE A 244 5.96 17.40 1.55
CA ILE A 244 6.38 16.10 2.10
C ILE A 244 7.06 16.29 3.47
N GLY A 245 8.00 17.24 3.59
CA GLY A 245 8.69 17.54 4.85
C GLY A 245 7.74 17.97 5.96
N VAL A 246 6.79 18.85 5.65
CA VAL A 246 5.76 19.30 6.61
C VAL A 246 4.91 18.09 7.04
N MET A 247 4.45 17.25 6.11
CA MET A 247 3.66 16.06 6.44
C MET A 247 4.47 15.06 7.29
N GLN A 248 5.78 14.90 7.05
CA GLN A 248 6.67 14.07 7.87
C GLN A 248 6.76 14.58 9.31
N VAL A 249 6.93 15.88 9.50
CA VAL A 249 6.96 16.49 10.85
C VAL A 249 5.60 16.33 11.54
N MET A 250 4.49 16.55 10.83
CA MET A 250 3.15 16.38 11.39
C MET A 250 2.87 14.92 11.76
N ALA A 251 3.34 13.95 10.96
CA ALA A 251 3.21 12.52 11.27
C ALA A 251 3.99 12.16 12.54
N LEU A 252 5.23 12.64 12.69
CA LEU A 252 6.02 12.46 13.92
C LEU A 252 5.34 13.09 15.14
N LEU A 253 4.78 14.31 14.99
CA LEU A 253 4.05 14.97 16.05
C LEU A 253 2.81 14.18 16.47
N ALA A 254 2.04 13.68 15.50
CA ALA A 254 0.86 12.86 15.79
C ALA A 254 1.23 11.54 16.50
N LEU A 255 2.33 10.89 16.08
CA LEU A 255 2.87 9.71 16.77
C LEU A 255 3.37 10.05 18.19
N TRP A 256 4.04 11.20 18.35
CA TRP A 256 4.46 11.67 19.67
C TRP A 256 3.26 11.85 20.61
N LEU A 257 2.22 12.54 20.16
CA LEU A 257 0.99 12.75 20.95
C LEU A 257 0.28 11.42 21.27
N ALA A 258 0.26 10.47 20.32
CA ALA A 258 -0.28 9.14 20.57
C ALA A 258 0.55 8.37 21.61
N GLY A 259 1.88 8.49 21.57
CA GLY A 259 2.77 7.89 22.56
C GLY A 259 2.62 8.52 23.95
N ASP A 260 2.41 9.83 24.02
CA ASP A 260 2.16 10.53 25.29
C ASP A 260 0.82 10.10 25.91
N GLU A 261 -0.24 9.95 25.10
CA GLU A 261 -1.54 9.43 25.55
C GLU A 261 -1.47 7.94 25.98
N ALA A 262 -0.56 7.15 25.39
CA ALA A 262 -0.31 5.77 25.77
C ALA A 262 0.74 5.62 26.90
N GLU A 263 1.20 6.72 27.48
CA GLU A 263 2.23 6.76 28.54
C GLU A 263 3.55 6.07 28.15
N LEU A 264 3.90 6.09 26.84
CA LEU A 264 5.12 5.48 26.31
C LEU A 264 6.37 6.31 26.65
N GLY A 265 7.44 5.64 27.01
CA GLY A 265 8.64 6.23 27.56
C GLY A 265 9.80 6.41 26.57
N LEU A 266 11.01 6.10 27.07
CA LEU A 266 12.27 6.40 26.38
C LEU A 266 12.46 5.57 25.11
N TRP A 267 12.13 4.29 25.12
CA TRP A 267 12.36 3.42 23.99
C TRP A 267 11.50 3.81 22.78
N TYR A 268 10.24 4.13 23.00
CA TYR A 268 9.35 4.63 21.96
C TYR A 268 9.85 5.95 21.37
N ARG A 269 10.24 6.90 22.25
CA ARG A 269 10.80 8.19 21.82
C ARG A 269 12.09 8.02 21.02
N SER A 270 12.94 7.06 21.38
CA SER A 270 14.15 6.71 20.62
C SER A 270 13.79 6.11 19.26
N GLY A 271 12.74 5.30 19.17
CA GLY A 271 12.18 4.81 17.92
C GLY A 271 11.70 5.93 16.99
N LEU A 272 11.01 6.94 17.56
CA LEU A 272 10.59 8.14 16.81
C LEU A 272 11.80 8.96 16.32
N ALA A 273 12.83 9.13 17.15
CA ALA A 273 14.06 9.83 16.77
C ALA A 273 14.78 9.10 15.63
N ALA A 274 14.89 7.78 15.69
CA ALA A 274 15.41 6.96 14.59
C ALA A 274 14.54 7.10 13.33
N GLY A 275 13.22 7.12 13.48
CA GLY A 275 12.26 7.39 12.40
C GLY A 275 12.49 8.75 11.73
N ALA A 276 12.73 9.79 12.53
CA ALA A 276 13.05 11.12 12.02
C ALA A 276 14.33 11.14 11.16
N MET A 277 15.36 10.35 11.52
CA MET A 277 16.58 10.21 10.71
C MET A 277 16.27 9.58 9.34
N PHE A 278 15.36 8.60 9.25
CA PHE A 278 14.91 8.07 7.97
C PHE A 278 14.20 9.14 7.13
N PHE A 279 13.39 10.01 7.74
CA PHE A 279 12.75 11.10 7.02
C PHE A 279 13.75 12.10 6.46
N VAL A 280 14.80 12.47 7.23
CA VAL A 280 15.91 13.29 6.73
C VAL A 280 16.60 12.61 5.54
N TYR A 281 16.90 11.32 5.64
CA TYR A 281 17.48 10.56 4.53
C TYR A 281 16.58 10.53 3.29
N GLN A 282 15.28 10.37 3.46
CA GLN A 282 14.31 10.42 2.37
C GLN A 282 14.28 11.78 1.69
N GLN A 283 14.32 12.88 2.46
CA GLN A 283 14.42 14.25 1.93
C GLN A 283 15.69 14.46 1.09
N TRP A 284 16.80 13.86 1.53
CA TRP A 284 18.03 13.87 0.76
C TRP A 284 17.90 13.08 -0.55
N LEU A 285 17.24 11.92 -0.53
CA LEU A 285 17.02 11.10 -1.72
C LEU A 285 16.17 11.82 -2.78
N ILE A 286 15.07 12.48 -2.37
CA ILE A 286 14.14 13.12 -3.30
C ILE A 286 14.57 14.52 -3.76
N ARG A 287 15.75 15.01 -3.33
CA ARG A 287 16.20 16.39 -3.59
C ARG A 287 16.24 16.76 -5.07
N ASP A 288 16.64 15.83 -5.92
CA ASP A 288 16.81 16.03 -7.37
C ASP A 288 15.60 15.46 -8.17
N ARG A 289 14.61 14.87 -7.48
CA ARG A 289 13.41 14.26 -8.07
C ARG A 289 13.68 13.16 -9.10
N GLU A 290 14.87 12.53 -9.03
CA GLU A 290 15.20 11.41 -9.89
C GLU A 290 14.30 10.21 -9.60
N PRO A 291 13.65 9.58 -10.61
CA PRO A 291 12.68 8.51 -10.41
C PRO A 291 13.19 7.35 -9.54
N ASP A 292 14.42 6.88 -9.80
CA ASP A 292 15.02 5.79 -9.02
C ASP A 292 15.28 6.18 -7.57
N ALA A 293 15.66 7.44 -7.31
CA ALA A 293 15.87 7.94 -5.97
C ALA A 293 14.54 8.11 -5.22
N CYS A 294 13.49 8.61 -5.88
CA CYS A 294 12.14 8.66 -5.34
C CYS A 294 11.59 7.27 -5.03
N PHE A 295 11.84 6.29 -5.89
CA PHE A 295 11.46 4.91 -5.63
C PHE A 295 12.22 4.29 -4.43
N ARG A 296 13.51 4.59 -4.27
CA ARG A 296 14.27 4.20 -3.07
C ARG A 296 13.72 4.86 -1.81
N ALA A 297 13.34 6.14 -1.88
CA ALA A 297 12.72 6.85 -0.76
C ALA A 297 11.37 6.23 -0.36
N PHE A 298 10.54 5.88 -1.34
CA PHE A 298 9.31 5.13 -1.10
C PHE A 298 9.58 3.80 -0.37
N ASN A 299 10.51 2.99 -0.89
CA ASN A 299 10.84 1.70 -0.28
C ASN A 299 11.44 1.84 1.14
N ASN A 300 12.17 2.93 1.40
CA ASN A 300 12.79 3.19 2.70
C ASN A 300 11.76 3.38 3.83
N ASN A 301 10.50 3.73 3.50
CA ASN A 301 9.47 3.96 4.51
C ASN A 301 9.13 2.73 5.37
N HIS A 302 9.39 1.51 4.89
CA HIS A 302 9.18 0.34 5.74
C HIS A 302 10.12 0.32 6.95
N TYR A 303 11.33 0.87 6.83
CA TYR A 303 12.26 0.99 7.98
C TYR A 303 11.77 2.00 9.00
N PHE A 304 11.15 3.10 8.55
CA PHE A 304 10.46 4.02 9.46
C PHE A 304 9.41 3.28 10.29
N GLY A 305 8.52 2.53 9.63
CA GLY A 305 7.50 1.75 10.34
C GLY A 305 8.08 0.72 11.31
N LEU A 306 9.16 0.04 10.90
CA LEU A 306 9.87 -0.93 11.72
C LEU A 306 10.47 -0.31 12.99
N VAL A 307 11.23 0.77 12.87
CA VAL A 307 11.93 1.35 14.03
C VAL A 307 10.96 1.94 15.05
N VAL A 308 9.84 2.52 14.60
CA VAL A 308 8.77 2.96 15.49
C VAL A 308 8.16 1.76 16.22
N PHE A 309 7.91 0.65 15.52
CA PHE A 309 7.40 -0.57 16.15
C PHE A 309 8.39 -1.18 17.13
N VAL A 310 9.67 -1.24 16.78
CA VAL A 310 10.70 -1.77 17.68
C VAL A 310 10.80 -0.92 18.94
N GLY A 311 10.81 0.41 18.81
CA GLY A 311 10.79 1.31 19.97
C GLY A 311 9.56 1.09 20.86
N LEU A 312 8.38 0.96 20.24
CA LEU A 312 7.12 0.66 20.92
C LEU A 312 7.17 -0.68 21.65
N ALA A 313 7.63 -1.73 20.99
CA ALA A 313 7.70 -3.07 21.57
C ALA A 313 8.69 -3.16 22.74
N LEU A 314 9.83 -2.48 22.63
CA LEU A 314 10.82 -2.38 23.71
C LEU A 314 10.27 -1.62 24.93
N ASP A 315 9.48 -0.58 24.70
CA ASP A 315 8.89 0.22 25.77
C ASP A 315 7.89 -0.55 26.63
N TYR A 316 7.21 -1.53 26.04
CA TYR A 316 6.35 -2.46 26.78
C TYR A 316 7.11 -3.63 27.44
N LEU A 317 8.38 -3.84 27.08
CA LEU A 317 9.20 -4.92 27.68
C LEU A 317 10.01 -4.44 28.87
N TYR A 318 10.38 -3.16 28.90
CA TYR A 318 11.28 -2.54 29.89
C TYR A 318 10.67 -1.31 30.54
#